data_3f9501c799f6b0b67106d5c1bfaa5ed8
#
_entry.id   3f9501c799f6b0b67106d5c1bfaa5ed8
#
_cell.length_a   1.000
_cell.length_b   1.000
_cell.length_c   1.000
_cell.angle_alpha   90.00
_cell.angle_beta   90.00
_cell.angle_gamma   90.00
#
_symmetry.space_group_name_H-M   'P 1'
#
loop_
_entity.id
_entity.type
_entity.pdbx_description
1 polymer ?
#
loop_
_entity_poly.entity_id
_entity_poly.type
_entity_poly.pdbx_seq_one_letter_code
_entity_poly.pdbx_strand_id
1 'polypeptide(L)'
;MPPGGVGVLNMEPGAWAFAGVAESLARALHVPVVDRPAHWNYCFYRPAGVDADSFIPAEAVRVASDKRLQADLFAGAGVPTPDTSLVADLAEARRYAQRPGRWVLKYPVACGAAGHRLLTEDTRLPKDWPKPLLIQAFVEMDRPEVYGLYGAAGRPFGWNVRRYRDDVPDPSPWVAHATGADYELLGVPPAGAVEAAAAALNVAGLNDSFGCVDLLPSPGGWLALEVGTDGPDAHVDRAVPQPLAGEINEQIHDAFWNWVSRT
;
A
#
# COMPACT_ATOMS: atom_id res chain seq x y z
N MET A 1 16.81 12.93 -25.58
CA MET A 1 15.53 12.40 -25.11
C MET A 1 14.83 11.77 -26.30
N PRO A 2 14.26 10.55 -26.19
CA PRO A 2 13.55 9.92 -27.29
C PRO A 2 12.33 10.74 -27.70
N PRO A 3 11.92 10.67 -28.98
CA PRO A 3 10.72 11.34 -29.44
C PRO A 3 9.48 10.71 -28.80
N GLY A 4 8.74 11.45 -28.02
CA GLY A 4 7.52 10.96 -27.37
C GLY A 4 7.37 11.41 -25.92
N GLY A 5 8.46 11.84 -25.28
CA GLY A 5 8.47 12.40 -23.93
C GLY A 5 8.34 11.37 -22.80
N VAL A 6 8.56 11.87 -21.60
CA VAL A 6 8.48 11.13 -20.33
C VAL A 6 7.60 11.95 -19.38
N GLY A 7 6.76 11.32 -18.58
CA GLY A 7 5.95 12.07 -17.63
C GLY A 7 5.33 11.24 -16.52
N VAL A 8 4.94 11.91 -15.45
CA VAL A 8 4.03 11.36 -14.44
C VAL A 8 2.61 11.56 -14.94
N LEU A 9 1.92 10.46 -15.23
CA LEU A 9 0.57 10.49 -15.77
C LEU A 9 -0.45 10.68 -14.65
N ASN A 10 -1.14 11.81 -14.69
CA ASN A 10 -2.29 12.10 -13.83
C ASN A 10 -3.50 12.50 -14.67
N MET A 11 -4.42 11.58 -14.89
CA MET A 11 -5.63 11.79 -15.67
C MET A 11 -6.81 12.33 -14.85
N GLU A 12 -6.65 12.47 -13.54
CA GLU A 12 -7.66 13.05 -12.64
C GLU A 12 -7.09 14.22 -11.83
N PRO A 13 -6.67 15.31 -12.49
CA PRO A 13 -6.02 16.44 -11.81
C PRO A 13 -6.92 17.17 -10.81
N GLY A 14 -8.24 16.96 -10.88
CA GLY A 14 -9.20 17.50 -9.92
C GLY A 14 -9.27 16.73 -8.60
N ALA A 15 -8.75 15.54 -8.53
CA ALA A 15 -8.65 14.76 -7.29
C ALA A 15 -7.44 15.24 -6.48
N TRP A 16 -7.68 16.04 -5.46
CA TRP A 16 -6.62 16.71 -4.67
C TRP A 16 -5.49 15.78 -4.19
N ALA A 17 -5.82 14.55 -3.77
CA ALA A 17 -4.85 13.58 -3.34
C ALA A 17 -3.90 13.17 -4.47
N PHE A 18 -4.44 12.95 -5.67
CA PHE A 18 -3.65 12.53 -6.82
C PHE A 18 -2.80 13.66 -7.41
N ALA A 19 -3.26 14.90 -7.32
CA ALA A 19 -2.46 16.04 -7.75
C ALA A 19 -1.17 16.16 -6.92
N GLY A 20 -1.27 16.07 -5.59
CA GLY A 20 -0.11 16.13 -4.70
C GLY A 20 0.90 15.01 -4.94
N VAL A 21 0.42 13.77 -5.11
CA VAL A 21 1.26 12.60 -5.44
C VAL A 21 1.96 12.81 -6.79
N ALA A 22 1.21 13.21 -7.82
CA ALA A 22 1.77 13.42 -9.15
C ALA A 22 2.87 14.49 -9.16
N GLU A 23 2.66 15.61 -8.46
CA GLU A 23 3.65 16.69 -8.36
C GLU A 23 4.90 16.24 -7.58
N SER A 24 4.73 15.47 -6.51
CA SER A 24 5.84 14.93 -5.73
C SER A 24 6.69 13.97 -6.56
N LEU A 25 6.07 13.02 -7.24
CA LEU A 25 6.74 12.11 -8.17
C LEU A 25 7.43 12.84 -9.32
N ALA A 26 6.76 13.82 -9.93
CA ALA A 26 7.34 14.60 -11.03
C ALA A 26 8.60 15.35 -10.60
N ARG A 27 8.61 15.92 -9.39
CA ARG A 27 9.82 16.52 -8.81
C ARG A 27 10.92 15.49 -8.58
N ALA A 28 10.59 14.34 -7.98
CA ALA A 28 11.55 13.28 -7.71
C ALA A 28 12.18 12.73 -8.99
N LEU A 29 11.40 12.59 -10.05
CA LEU A 29 11.83 12.04 -11.34
C LEU A 29 12.44 13.07 -12.29
N HIS A 30 12.34 14.37 -11.99
CA HIS A 30 12.71 15.47 -12.88
C HIS A 30 11.98 15.44 -14.23
N VAL A 31 10.68 15.11 -14.22
CA VAL A 31 9.81 15.01 -15.39
C VAL A 31 8.52 15.83 -15.18
N PRO A 32 7.79 16.21 -16.24
CA PRO A 32 6.51 16.90 -16.08
C PRO A 32 5.40 15.97 -15.57
N VAL A 33 4.40 16.55 -14.92
CA VAL A 33 3.06 15.94 -14.81
C VAL A 33 2.36 16.10 -16.14
N VAL A 34 1.76 15.01 -16.63
CA VAL A 34 1.02 14.99 -17.91
C VAL A 34 -0.39 14.46 -17.70
N ASP A 35 -1.33 14.99 -18.49
CA ASP A 35 -2.75 14.59 -18.51
C ASP A 35 -3.09 13.59 -19.63
N ARG A 36 -2.10 13.26 -20.44
CA ARG A 36 -2.19 12.29 -21.55
C ARG A 36 -0.98 11.39 -21.52
N PRO A 37 -1.11 10.13 -21.98
CA PRO A 37 0.02 9.22 -22.06
C PRO A 37 1.18 9.80 -22.86
N ALA A 38 2.36 9.83 -22.25
CA ALA A 38 3.64 10.05 -22.92
C ALA A 38 4.15 8.71 -23.46
N HIS A 39 5.35 8.70 -24.05
CA HIS A 39 5.96 7.46 -24.50
C HIS A 39 6.34 6.56 -23.31
N TRP A 40 6.95 7.13 -22.27
CA TRP A 40 7.20 6.49 -20.99
C TRP A 40 6.48 7.21 -19.87
N ASN A 41 5.76 6.45 -19.05
CA ASN A 41 4.93 6.99 -18.00
C ASN A 41 5.30 6.41 -16.63
N TYR A 42 5.19 7.24 -15.61
CA TYR A 42 4.98 6.76 -14.25
C TYR A 42 3.49 6.91 -13.94
N CYS A 43 2.79 5.80 -13.86
CA CYS A 43 1.35 5.79 -13.55
C CYS A 43 1.15 5.10 -12.20
N PHE A 44 0.87 5.85 -11.16
CA PHE A 44 0.60 5.35 -9.80
C PHE A 44 -0.89 5.08 -9.57
N TYR A 45 -1.75 5.68 -10.38
CA TYR A 45 -3.19 5.48 -10.44
C TYR A 45 -3.61 5.42 -11.91
N ARG A 46 -4.47 4.44 -12.23
CA ARG A 46 -4.90 4.27 -13.61
C ARG A 46 -6.41 4.18 -13.69
N PRO A 47 -7.09 5.16 -14.30
CA PRO A 47 -8.50 5.04 -14.64
C PRO A 47 -8.72 3.90 -15.65
N ALA A 48 -9.89 3.25 -15.56
CA ALA A 48 -10.24 2.17 -16.47
C ALA A 48 -10.17 2.62 -17.94
N GLY A 49 -9.61 1.77 -18.81
CA GLY A 49 -9.57 2.01 -20.26
C GLY A 49 -8.36 2.80 -20.78
N VAL A 50 -7.39 3.14 -19.94
CA VAL A 50 -6.12 3.73 -20.39
C VAL A 50 -5.11 2.65 -20.71
N ASP A 51 -4.69 2.60 -21.96
CA ASP A 51 -3.57 1.77 -22.41
C ASP A 51 -2.34 2.65 -22.62
N ALA A 52 -1.33 2.49 -21.77
CA ALA A 52 -0.08 3.20 -21.84
C ALA A 52 1.03 2.40 -21.14
N ASP A 53 2.21 2.36 -21.76
CA ASP A 53 3.37 1.80 -21.11
C ASP A 53 3.72 2.61 -19.86
N SER A 54 3.86 1.92 -18.73
CA SER A 54 4.11 2.55 -17.44
C SER A 54 5.12 1.75 -16.64
N PHE A 55 5.97 2.48 -15.92
CA PHE A 55 6.93 1.89 -14.98
C PHE A 55 6.26 1.00 -13.94
N ILE A 56 5.13 1.43 -13.38
CA ILE A 56 4.30 0.55 -12.58
C ILE A 56 3.27 -0.10 -13.52
N PRO A 57 3.26 -1.44 -13.65
CA PRO A 57 2.31 -2.15 -14.50
C PRO A 57 0.86 -1.85 -14.10
N ALA A 58 -0.02 -1.69 -15.09
CA ALA A 58 -1.42 -1.36 -14.85
C ALA A 58 -2.13 -2.38 -13.95
N GLU A 59 -1.82 -3.65 -14.11
CA GLU A 59 -2.37 -4.72 -13.30
C GLU A 59 -1.90 -4.62 -11.85
N ALA A 60 -0.62 -4.26 -11.62
CA ALA A 60 -0.09 -4.02 -10.28
C ALA A 60 -0.79 -2.85 -9.59
N VAL A 61 -1.05 -1.74 -10.31
CA VAL A 61 -1.85 -0.63 -9.78
C VAL A 61 -3.26 -1.09 -9.41
N ARG A 62 -3.90 -1.92 -10.26
CA ARG A 62 -5.23 -2.46 -9.98
C ARG A 62 -5.25 -3.33 -8.73
N VAL A 63 -4.27 -4.21 -8.57
CA VAL A 63 -4.12 -5.05 -7.38
C VAL A 63 -3.89 -4.21 -6.13
N ALA A 64 -2.95 -3.25 -6.19
CA ALA A 64 -2.64 -2.37 -5.06
C ALA A 64 -3.83 -1.51 -4.62
N SER A 65 -4.74 -1.17 -5.54
CA SER A 65 -5.89 -0.30 -5.26
C SER A 65 -7.09 -1.03 -4.62
N ASP A 66 -7.11 -2.36 -4.58
CA ASP A 66 -8.23 -3.12 -3.99
C ASP A 66 -7.75 -4.28 -3.12
N LYS A 67 -7.95 -4.15 -1.83
CA LYS A 67 -7.55 -5.15 -0.83
C LYS A 67 -8.18 -6.53 -1.04
N ARG A 68 -9.29 -6.62 -1.77
CA ARG A 68 -9.92 -7.91 -2.11
C ARG A 68 -9.09 -8.66 -3.14
N LEU A 69 -8.58 -7.95 -4.14
CA LEU A 69 -7.70 -8.52 -5.15
C LEU A 69 -6.37 -8.97 -4.53
N GLN A 70 -5.83 -8.17 -3.60
CA GLN A 70 -4.65 -8.55 -2.84
C GLN A 70 -4.89 -9.83 -2.02
N ALA A 71 -6.03 -9.91 -1.32
CA ALA A 71 -6.38 -11.06 -0.50
C ALA A 71 -6.43 -12.36 -1.31
N ASP A 72 -7.12 -12.35 -2.46
CA ASP A 72 -7.21 -13.51 -3.36
C ASP A 72 -5.83 -13.89 -3.91
N LEU A 73 -5.04 -12.90 -4.32
CA LEU A 73 -3.72 -13.10 -4.90
C LEU A 73 -2.73 -13.66 -3.88
N PHE A 74 -2.71 -13.10 -2.68
CA PHE A 74 -1.83 -13.55 -1.60
C PHE A 74 -2.18 -14.97 -1.16
N ALA A 75 -3.47 -15.28 -0.98
CA ALA A 75 -3.93 -16.62 -0.64
C ALA A 75 -3.54 -17.64 -1.71
N GLY A 76 -3.76 -17.32 -2.99
CA GLY A 76 -3.42 -18.19 -4.12
C GLY A 76 -1.93 -18.48 -4.28
N ALA A 77 -1.08 -17.55 -3.87
CA ALA A 77 0.38 -17.66 -3.96
C ALA A 77 1.06 -18.09 -2.64
N GLY A 78 0.30 -18.26 -1.55
CA GLY A 78 0.86 -18.63 -0.25
C GLY A 78 1.69 -17.52 0.41
N VAL A 79 1.43 -16.25 0.10
CA VAL A 79 2.08 -15.13 0.79
C VAL A 79 1.60 -15.11 2.24
N PRO A 80 2.52 -15.05 3.22
CA PRO A 80 2.13 -14.95 4.62
C PRO A 80 1.31 -13.69 4.87
N THR A 81 0.04 -13.84 5.25
CA THR A 81 -0.89 -12.74 5.53
C THR A 81 -1.80 -13.12 6.69
N PRO A 82 -2.39 -12.17 7.43
CA PRO A 82 -3.41 -12.52 8.42
C PRO A 82 -4.56 -13.30 7.77
N ASP A 83 -5.15 -14.25 8.50
CA ASP A 83 -6.29 -15.01 7.96
C ASP A 83 -7.35 -14.06 7.39
N THR A 84 -7.62 -14.21 6.10
CA THR A 84 -8.42 -13.27 5.32
C THR A 84 -9.45 -14.01 4.51
N SER A 85 -10.67 -13.49 4.47
CA SER A 85 -11.78 -14.09 3.72
C SER A 85 -12.62 -13.03 3.02
N LEU A 86 -13.10 -13.38 1.84
CA LEU A 86 -14.11 -12.63 1.12
C LEU A 86 -15.48 -13.33 1.34
N VAL A 87 -16.46 -12.57 1.82
CA VAL A 87 -17.80 -13.09 2.12
C VAL A 87 -18.87 -12.28 1.40
N ALA A 88 -19.96 -12.93 1.05
CA ALA A 88 -21.00 -12.31 0.23
C ALA A 88 -21.76 -11.19 0.94
N ASP A 89 -22.00 -11.35 2.24
CA ASP A 89 -22.83 -10.44 3.00
C ASP A 89 -22.47 -10.38 4.50
N LEU A 90 -23.17 -9.50 5.22
CA LEU A 90 -22.97 -9.28 6.63
C LEU A 90 -23.44 -10.47 7.51
N ALA A 91 -24.40 -11.26 7.05
CA ALA A 91 -24.85 -12.43 7.80
C ALA A 91 -23.76 -13.52 7.82
N GLU A 92 -23.08 -13.70 6.69
CA GLU A 92 -21.92 -14.57 6.60
C GLU A 92 -20.75 -13.99 7.42
N ALA A 93 -20.50 -12.68 7.33
CA ALA A 93 -19.46 -11.99 8.10
C ALA A 93 -19.60 -12.22 9.62
N ARG A 94 -20.82 -12.10 10.15
CA ARG A 94 -21.08 -12.28 11.59
C ARG A 94 -20.71 -13.65 12.13
N ARG A 95 -20.64 -14.70 11.30
CA ARG A 95 -20.16 -16.02 11.72
C ARG A 95 -18.69 -15.98 12.14
N TYR A 96 -17.93 -15.02 11.60
CA TYR A 96 -16.53 -14.82 12.00
C TYR A 96 -16.43 -14.15 13.39
N ALA A 97 -17.36 -13.31 13.78
CA ALA A 97 -17.41 -12.75 15.12
C ALA A 97 -17.57 -13.80 16.23
N GLN A 98 -18.06 -15.00 15.88
CA GLN A 98 -18.21 -16.14 16.79
C GLN A 98 -16.97 -17.04 16.84
N ARG A 99 -15.96 -16.79 15.99
CA ARG A 99 -14.68 -17.51 16.02
C ARG A 99 -13.75 -16.93 17.08
N PRO A 100 -12.76 -17.70 17.56
CA PRO A 100 -11.73 -17.16 18.44
C PRO A 100 -10.99 -15.99 17.83
N GLY A 101 -10.57 -15.03 18.68
CA GLY A 101 -9.86 -13.82 18.26
C GLY A 101 -10.81 -12.70 17.82
N ARG A 102 -10.23 -11.57 17.47
CA ARG A 102 -10.95 -10.42 16.91
C ARG A 102 -10.85 -10.44 15.38
N TRP A 103 -11.89 -9.93 14.73
CA TRP A 103 -11.97 -9.85 13.29
C TRP A 103 -12.27 -8.44 12.83
N VAL A 104 -11.76 -8.08 11.68
CA VAL A 104 -11.89 -6.74 11.11
C VAL A 104 -12.63 -6.81 9.79
N LEU A 105 -13.62 -5.95 9.63
CA LEU A 105 -14.13 -5.57 8.32
C LEU A 105 -13.29 -4.43 7.78
N LYS A 106 -12.64 -4.66 6.64
CA LYS A 106 -11.83 -3.64 5.96
C LYS A 106 -12.61 -3.05 4.80
N TYR A 107 -12.57 -1.73 4.67
CA TYR A 107 -13.07 -1.09 3.46
C TYR A 107 -12.08 -1.35 2.32
N PRO A 108 -12.52 -1.93 1.18
CA PRO A 108 -11.59 -2.54 0.25
C PRO A 108 -10.71 -1.54 -0.54
N VAL A 109 -11.21 -0.34 -0.81
CA VAL A 109 -10.59 0.66 -1.69
C VAL A 109 -10.21 1.96 -0.97
N ALA A 110 -9.98 1.92 0.33
CA ALA A 110 -9.57 3.08 1.13
C ALA A 110 -8.17 2.90 1.68
N CYS A 111 -7.49 4.03 1.93
CA CYS A 111 -6.21 4.13 2.62
C CYS A 111 -6.37 4.64 4.06
N GLY A 112 -5.29 4.65 4.84
CA GLY A 112 -5.26 5.22 6.18
C GLY A 112 -6.24 4.59 7.17
N ALA A 113 -6.56 3.31 7.01
CA ALA A 113 -7.54 2.57 7.79
C ALA A 113 -8.98 3.14 7.75
N ALA A 114 -9.29 4.01 6.81
CA ALA A 114 -10.62 4.57 6.65
C ALA A 114 -11.66 3.47 6.43
N GLY A 115 -12.74 3.54 7.23
CA GLY A 115 -13.84 2.56 7.17
C GLY A 115 -13.57 1.23 7.85
N HIS A 116 -12.39 0.97 8.42
CA HIS A 116 -12.13 -0.27 9.18
C HIS A 116 -13.05 -0.35 10.40
N ARG A 117 -13.56 -1.53 10.69
CA ARG A 117 -14.46 -1.80 11.82
C ARG A 117 -14.12 -3.14 12.45
N LEU A 118 -14.10 -3.20 13.78
CA LEU A 118 -14.14 -4.48 14.48
C LEU A 118 -15.47 -5.16 14.16
N LEU A 119 -15.41 -6.42 13.80
CA LEU A 119 -16.59 -7.23 13.52
C LEU A 119 -17.18 -7.75 14.82
N THR A 120 -18.45 -7.41 15.04
CA THR A 120 -19.27 -7.88 16.15
C THR A 120 -20.61 -8.37 15.62
N GLU A 121 -21.41 -9.01 16.47
CA GLU A 121 -22.78 -9.42 16.11
C GLU A 121 -23.67 -8.21 15.77
N ASP A 122 -23.40 -7.05 16.40
CA ASP A 122 -24.15 -5.81 16.19
C ASP A 122 -23.61 -4.95 15.04
N THR A 123 -22.56 -5.38 14.38
CA THR A 123 -21.95 -4.61 13.27
C THR A 123 -23.01 -4.28 12.22
N ARG A 124 -23.06 -3.01 11.83
CA ARG A 124 -23.92 -2.48 10.76
C ARG A 124 -23.06 -1.82 9.70
N LEU A 125 -23.43 -1.99 8.45
CA LEU A 125 -22.74 -1.39 7.31
C LEU A 125 -23.69 -0.48 6.53
N PRO A 126 -23.15 0.60 5.92
CA PRO A 126 -23.87 1.35 4.90
C PRO A 126 -24.36 0.45 3.77
N LYS A 127 -25.47 0.83 3.13
CA LYS A 127 -26.06 0.02 2.02
C LYS A 127 -25.15 -0.09 0.82
N ASP A 128 -24.33 0.91 0.61
CA ASP A 128 -23.36 1.07 -0.48
C ASP A 128 -21.98 0.49 -0.17
N TRP A 129 -21.84 -0.24 0.95
CA TRP A 129 -20.57 -0.91 1.25
C TRP A 129 -20.19 -1.90 0.13
N PRO A 130 -18.95 -1.77 -0.44
CA PRO A 130 -18.55 -2.63 -1.55
C PRO A 130 -18.57 -4.12 -1.21
N LYS A 131 -19.04 -4.92 -2.14
CA LYS A 131 -19.09 -6.38 -2.01
C LYS A 131 -18.13 -7.04 -3.02
N PRO A 132 -17.63 -8.24 -2.73
CA PRO A 132 -17.76 -8.98 -1.47
C PRO A 132 -17.14 -8.22 -0.29
N LEU A 133 -17.54 -8.54 0.93
CA LEU A 133 -16.99 -7.99 2.15
C LEU A 133 -15.63 -8.61 2.43
N LEU A 134 -14.66 -7.81 2.82
CA LEU A 134 -13.32 -8.27 3.20
C LEU A 134 -13.23 -8.35 4.73
N ILE A 135 -13.01 -9.56 5.23
CA ILE A 135 -12.81 -9.87 6.64
C ILE A 135 -11.39 -10.35 6.85
N GLN A 136 -10.74 -9.85 7.87
CA GLN A 136 -9.38 -10.23 8.22
C GLN A 136 -9.25 -10.44 9.72
N ALA A 137 -8.52 -11.47 10.14
CA ALA A 137 -8.16 -11.66 11.53
C ALA A 137 -7.35 -10.46 12.04
N PHE A 138 -7.73 -9.94 13.20
CA PHE A 138 -6.95 -8.89 13.86
C PHE A 138 -5.70 -9.51 14.48
N VAL A 139 -4.55 -9.00 14.13
CA VAL A 139 -3.28 -9.45 14.71
C VAL A 139 -3.09 -8.72 16.04
N GLU A 140 -3.14 -9.48 17.12
CA GLU A 140 -2.93 -8.93 18.46
C GLU A 140 -1.44 -8.63 18.69
N MET A 141 -1.16 -7.45 19.21
CA MET A 141 0.17 -6.97 19.53
C MET A 141 0.14 -6.25 20.87
N ASP A 142 1.20 -6.35 21.67
CA ASP A 142 1.35 -5.62 22.94
C ASP A 142 1.32 -4.11 22.70
N ARG A 143 1.91 -3.66 21.62
CA ARG A 143 1.88 -2.28 21.13
C ARG A 143 1.38 -2.27 19.69
N PRO A 144 0.36 -1.46 19.36
CA PRO A 144 -0.07 -1.34 17.97
C PRO A 144 1.01 -0.73 17.09
N GLU A 145 1.53 -1.49 16.14
CA GLU A 145 2.58 -1.09 15.21
C GLU A 145 2.31 -1.65 13.81
N VAL A 146 2.65 -0.90 12.78
CA VAL A 146 2.68 -1.38 11.40
C VAL A 146 4.04 -1.05 10.83
N TYR A 147 4.73 -2.05 10.33
CA TYR A 147 6.04 -1.89 9.72
C TYR A 147 5.92 -1.69 8.22
N GLY A 148 6.79 -0.86 7.65
CA GLY A 148 6.85 -0.59 6.22
C GLY A 148 8.18 -1.02 5.64
N LEU A 149 8.13 -1.67 4.48
CA LEU A 149 9.32 -1.93 3.67
C LEU A 149 9.02 -1.58 2.22
N TYR A 150 9.86 -0.73 1.65
CA TYR A 150 9.78 -0.36 0.25
C TYR A 150 10.61 -1.31 -0.62
N GLY A 151 10.23 -1.41 -1.88
CA GLY A 151 11.00 -2.11 -2.90
C GLY A 151 11.05 -1.30 -4.19
N ALA A 152 12.24 -1.22 -4.80
CA ALA A 152 12.43 -0.62 -6.12
C ALA A 152 13.37 -1.47 -6.95
N ALA A 153 12.91 -1.89 -8.13
CA ALA A 153 13.67 -2.75 -9.04
C ALA A 153 14.32 -3.96 -8.33
N GLY A 154 13.54 -4.67 -7.53
CA GLY A 154 13.94 -5.87 -6.78
C GLY A 154 14.80 -5.62 -5.53
N ARG A 155 15.04 -4.37 -5.14
CA ARG A 155 15.86 -4.02 -3.97
C ARG A 155 14.98 -3.51 -2.84
N PRO A 156 15.02 -4.15 -1.65
CA PRO A 156 14.33 -3.65 -0.47
C PRO A 156 15.09 -2.48 0.15
N PHE A 157 14.37 -1.50 0.69
CA PHE A 157 14.91 -0.32 1.37
C PHE A 157 13.89 0.32 2.30
N GLY A 158 14.29 1.35 3.05
CA GLY A 158 13.39 2.22 3.80
C GLY A 158 12.60 1.50 4.90
N TRP A 159 13.26 0.58 5.64
CA TRP A 159 12.65 -0.11 6.77
C TRP A 159 12.18 0.88 7.83
N ASN A 160 10.89 0.91 8.11
CA ASN A 160 10.29 1.86 9.04
C ASN A 160 9.17 1.23 9.85
N VAL A 161 8.75 1.92 10.91
CA VAL A 161 7.58 1.56 11.70
C VAL A 161 6.65 2.77 11.82
N ARG A 162 5.37 2.53 11.75
CA ARG A 162 4.32 3.47 12.17
C ARG A 162 3.81 3.04 13.54
N ARG A 163 3.80 3.96 14.49
CA ARG A 163 3.33 3.72 15.85
C ARG A 163 2.87 5.01 16.53
N TYR A 164 2.07 4.86 17.55
CA TYR A 164 1.71 5.98 18.40
C TYR A 164 2.84 6.30 19.38
N ARG A 165 2.96 7.57 19.74
CA ARG A 165 3.84 7.98 20.84
C ARG A 165 3.36 7.39 22.15
N ASP A 166 4.25 7.21 23.11
CA ASP A 166 3.94 6.60 24.40
C ASP A 166 3.00 7.44 25.27
N ASP A 167 2.90 8.74 24.99
CA ASP A 167 2.01 9.69 25.70
C ASP A 167 0.58 9.77 25.13
N VAL A 168 0.27 9.02 24.08
CA VAL A 168 -1.09 8.96 23.51
C VAL A 168 -1.96 8.05 24.36
N PRO A 169 -2.98 8.59 25.07
CA PRO A 169 -3.90 7.77 25.85
C PRO A 169 -4.84 7.02 24.90
N ASP A 170 -5.06 5.73 25.13
CA ASP A 170 -6.01 4.89 24.39
C ASP A 170 -5.86 4.98 22.87
N PRO A 171 -4.69 4.56 22.33
CA PRO A 171 -4.42 4.68 20.90
C PRO A 171 -5.40 3.83 20.10
N SER A 172 -5.75 4.30 18.90
CA SER A 172 -6.56 3.52 17.95
C SER A 172 -5.92 2.16 17.68
N PRO A 173 -6.69 1.07 17.57
CA PRO A 173 -6.15 -0.20 17.09
C PRO A 173 -5.71 -0.14 15.62
N TRP A 174 -6.12 0.92 14.90
CA TRP A 174 -5.75 1.16 13.50
C TRP A 174 -4.55 2.07 13.42
N VAL A 175 -3.38 1.51 13.15
CA VAL A 175 -2.15 2.27 13.06
C VAL A 175 -2.03 2.90 11.69
N ALA A 176 -2.34 4.19 11.62
CA ALA A 176 -2.21 4.98 10.41
C ALA A 176 -1.82 6.42 10.76
N HIS A 177 -1.15 7.13 9.85
CA HIS A 177 -0.87 8.56 10.04
C HIS A 177 -2.17 9.37 10.26
N ALA A 178 -3.23 9.03 9.54
CA ALA A 178 -4.55 9.66 9.69
C ALA A 178 -5.17 9.49 11.08
N THR A 179 -4.72 8.52 11.86
CA THR A 179 -5.14 8.29 13.25
C THR A 179 -4.13 8.79 14.28
N GLY A 180 -3.08 9.50 13.84
CA GLY A 180 -2.08 10.13 14.70
C GLY A 180 -0.84 9.27 14.97
N ALA A 181 -0.61 8.21 14.21
CA ALA A 181 0.64 7.45 14.30
C ALA A 181 1.76 8.19 13.56
N ASP A 182 2.96 8.16 14.12
CA ASP A 182 4.16 8.73 13.54
C ASP A 182 5.01 7.66 12.86
N TYR A 183 5.80 8.06 11.87
CA TYR A 183 6.80 7.22 11.24
C TYR A 183 8.15 7.33 11.95
N GLU A 184 8.81 6.19 12.11
CA GLU A 184 10.17 6.09 12.62
C GLU A 184 11.00 5.21 11.70
N LEU A 185 12.12 5.77 11.21
CA LEU A 185 13.07 5.02 10.40
C LEU A 185 13.83 4.05 11.29
N LEU A 186 13.91 2.82 10.87
CA LEU A 186 14.61 1.74 11.55
C LEU A 186 15.92 1.40 10.83
N GLY A 187 16.73 0.55 11.44
CA GLY A 187 17.97 0.06 10.85
C GLY A 187 17.73 -1.06 9.81
N VAL A 188 18.42 -2.18 9.96
CA VAL A 188 18.34 -3.30 9.04
C VAL A 188 17.05 -4.10 9.27
N PRO A 189 16.24 -4.38 8.23
CA PRO A 189 15.05 -5.20 8.37
C PRO A 189 15.41 -6.64 8.73
N PRO A 190 14.60 -7.32 9.55
CA PRO A 190 14.74 -8.76 9.77
C PRO A 190 14.58 -9.54 8.45
N ALA A 191 15.34 -10.65 8.30
CA ALA A 191 15.30 -11.47 7.08
C ALA A 191 13.87 -11.92 6.74
N GLY A 192 13.09 -12.38 7.71
CA GLY A 192 11.70 -12.79 7.48
C GLY A 192 10.77 -11.66 7.04
N ALA A 193 11.03 -10.40 7.44
CA ALA A 193 10.29 -9.25 6.94
C ALA A 193 10.62 -8.97 5.47
N VAL A 194 11.89 -9.09 5.08
CA VAL A 194 12.32 -8.96 3.68
C VAL A 194 11.70 -10.04 2.81
N GLU A 195 11.69 -11.28 3.27
CA GLU A 195 11.10 -12.42 2.56
C GLU A 195 9.58 -12.23 2.34
N ALA A 196 8.84 -11.84 3.40
CA ALA A 196 7.41 -11.59 3.30
C ALA A 196 7.09 -10.42 2.35
N ALA A 197 7.85 -9.33 2.44
CA ALA A 197 7.69 -8.18 1.55
C ALA A 197 8.02 -8.54 0.09
N ALA A 198 9.12 -9.23 -0.16
CA ALA A 198 9.51 -9.66 -1.50
C ALA A 198 8.47 -10.58 -2.13
N ALA A 199 7.91 -11.53 -1.36
CA ALA A 199 6.83 -12.39 -1.83
C ALA A 199 5.59 -11.58 -2.22
N ALA A 200 5.17 -10.62 -1.39
CA ALA A 200 4.02 -9.76 -1.65
C ALA A 200 4.22 -8.88 -2.90
N LEU A 201 5.38 -8.21 -3.03
CA LEU A 201 5.72 -7.38 -4.19
C LEU A 201 5.78 -8.20 -5.48
N ASN A 202 6.41 -9.38 -5.44
CA ASN A 202 6.51 -10.25 -6.59
C ASN A 202 5.14 -10.70 -7.11
N VAL A 203 4.27 -11.14 -6.22
CA VAL A 203 2.92 -11.62 -6.55
C VAL A 203 2.04 -10.46 -7.05
N ALA A 204 2.22 -9.26 -6.51
CA ALA A 204 1.52 -8.06 -6.98
C ALA A 204 2.07 -7.50 -8.30
N GLY A 205 3.15 -8.08 -8.86
CA GLY A 205 3.78 -7.60 -10.09
C GLY A 205 4.58 -6.30 -9.94
N LEU A 206 5.06 -6.03 -8.71
CA LEU A 206 5.81 -4.81 -8.37
C LEU A 206 7.31 -5.02 -8.23
N ASN A 207 7.80 -6.26 -8.37
CA ASN A 207 9.21 -6.58 -8.15
C ASN A 207 10.17 -5.75 -9.01
N ASP A 208 9.83 -5.54 -10.29
CA ASP A 208 10.69 -4.83 -11.25
C ASP A 208 10.39 -3.32 -11.35
N SER A 209 9.45 -2.84 -10.56
CA SER A 209 9.04 -1.44 -10.51
C SER A 209 9.21 -0.84 -9.11
N PHE A 210 8.17 -0.25 -8.56
CA PHE A 210 8.16 0.30 -7.20
C PHE A 210 6.91 -0.12 -6.47
N GLY A 211 7.06 -0.42 -5.17
CA GLY A 211 5.95 -0.63 -4.25
C GLY A 211 6.39 -0.56 -2.79
N CYS A 212 5.41 -0.47 -1.91
CA CYS A 212 5.61 -0.61 -0.47
C CYS A 212 4.76 -1.75 0.08
N VAL A 213 5.22 -2.36 1.15
CA VAL A 213 4.49 -3.43 1.85
C VAL A 213 4.33 -3.04 3.30
N ASP A 214 3.09 -3.04 3.76
CA ASP A 214 2.78 -2.99 5.18
C ASP A 214 2.90 -4.39 5.77
N LEU A 215 3.65 -4.50 6.86
CA LEU A 215 4.00 -5.75 7.52
C LEU A 215 3.58 -5.74 8.98
N LEU A 216 3.18 -6.90 9.48
CA LEU A 216 2.89 -7.13 10.89
C LEU A 216 3.76 -8.27 11.44
N PRO A 217 4.36 -8.12 12.62
CA PRO A 217 4.98 -9.24 13.31
C PRO A 217 3.91 -10.18 13.85
N SER A 218 4.20 -11.48 13.85
CA SER A 218 3.37 -12.50 14.46
C SER A 218 4.25 -13.58 15.11
N PRO A 219 3.70 -14.43 15.98
CA PRO A 219 4.45 -15.56 16.55
C PRO A 219 5.01 -16.51 15.49
N GLY A 220 4.38 -16.59 14.31
CA GLY A 220 4.80 -17.42 13.18
C GLY A 220 5.77 -16.75 12.22
N GLY A 221 6.14 -15.50 12.44
CA GLY A 221 6.99 -14.71 11.54
C GLY A 221 6.31 -13.41 11.09
N TRP A 222 6.68 -12.91 9.93
CA TRP A 222 6.16 -11.66 9.36
C TRP A 222 4.99 -11.92 8.42
N LEU A 223 3.95 -11.08 8.52
CA LEU A 223 2.75 -11.13 7.70
C LEU A 223 2.66 -9.89 6.83
N ALA A 224 2.46 -10.05 5.52
CA ALA A 224 2.12 -8.96 4.63
C ALA A 224 0.67 -8.56 4.84
N LEU A 225 0.44 -7.30 5.19
CA LEU A 225 -0.88 -6.74 5.42
C LEU A 225 -1.51 -6.19 4.15
N GLU A 226 -0.74 -5.42 3.40
CA GLU A 226 -1.12 -4.87 2.10
C GLU A 226 0.11 -4.41 1.31
N VAL A 227 -0.06 -4.26 -0.01
CA VAL A 227 0.90 -3.59 -0.88
C VAL A 227 0.30 -2.30 -1.42
N GLY A 228 1.15 -1.29 -1.63
CA GLY A 228 0.80 0.00 -2.21
C GLY A 228 1.75 0.40 -3.33
N THR A 229 1.29 1.29 -4.20
CA THR A 229 2.07 1.92 -5.28
C THR A 229 2.22 3.41 -5.09
N ASP A 230 1.63 3.94 -4.03
CA ASP A 230 1.72 5.32 -3.58
C ASP A 230 3.10 5.54 -2.97
N GLY A 231 4.03 5.97 -3.76
CA GLY A 231 5.33 6.44 -3.33
C GLY A 231 5.22 7.71 -2.48
N PRO A 232 6.20 8.59 -2.51
CA PRO A 232 6.13 9.86 -1.82
C PRO A 232 4.92 10.64 -2.36
N ASP A 233 3.84 10.67 -1.60
CA ASP A 233 2.77 11.63 -1.83
C ASP A 233 3.02 12.89 -1.00
N ALA A 234 2.30 13.97 -1.28
CA ALA A 234 2.43 15.21 -0.53
C ALA A 234 2.06 15.04 0.96
N HIS A 235 1.38 13.97 1.29
CA HIS A 235 0.98 13.59 2.64
C HIS A 235 2.10 12.82 3.32
N VAL A 236 2.68 11.85 2.63
CA VAL A 236 3.82 11.04 3.07
C VAL A 236 5.06 11.91 3.23
N ASP A 237 5.35 12.81 2.30
CA ASP A 237 6.47 13.77 2.39
C ASP A 237 6.48 14.61 3.69
N ARG A 238 5.31 14.83 4.29
CA ARG A 238 5.19 15.60 5.55
C ARG A 238 5.23 14.73 6.80
N ALA A 239 4.83 13.48 6.69
CA ALA A 239 4.70 12.54 7.80
C ALA A 239 5.94 11.65 7.95
N VAL A 240 6.65 11.39 6.87
CA VAL A 240 7.83 10.53 6.83
C VAL A 240 9.07 11.34 7.22
N PRO A 241 9.97 10.79 8.06
CA PRO A 241 11.26 11.43 8.33
C PRO A 241 12.00 11.78 7.04
N GLN A 242 12.58 13.00 6.98
CA GLN A 242 13.27 13.49 5.78
C GLN A 242 14.31 12.51 5.19
N PRO A 243 15.13 11.78 5.99
CA PRO A 243 16.03 10.78 5.45
C PRO A 243 15.31 9.67 4.67
N LEU A 244 14.14 9.21 5.15
CA LEU A 244 13.37 8.18 4.46
C LEU A 244 12.72 8.73 3.18
N ALA A 245 12.14 9.93 3.23
CA ALA A 245 11.58 10.58 2.03
C ALA A 245 12.64 10.80 0.95
N GLY A 246 13.83 11.22 1.33
CA GLY A 246 14.98 11.34 0.42
C GLY A 246 15.39 10.03 -0.22
N GLU A 247 15.49 8.96 0.58
CA GLU A 247 15.81 7.62 0.09
C GLU A 247 14.73 7.09 -0.88
N ILE A 248 13.45 7.27 -0.55
CA ILE A 248 12.35 6.86 -1.43
C ILE A 248 12.46 7.56 -2.78
N ASN A 249 12.65 8.88 -2.78
CA ASN A 249 12.78 9.67 -4.01
C ASN A 249 13.95 9.21 -4.88
N GLU A 250 15.12 8.98 -4.28
CA GLU A 250 16.32 8.51 -4.96
C GLU A 250 16.12 7.13 -5.57
N GLN A 251 15.58 6.17 -4.81
CA GLN A 251 15.38 4.81 -5.29
C GLN A 251 14.32 4.74 -6.40
N ILE A 252 13.24 5.52 -6.30
CA ILE A 252 12.23 5.62 -7.37
C ILE A 252 12.85 6.24 -8.63
N HIS A 253 13.62 7.33 -8.48
CA HIS A 253 14.29 7.99 -9.59
C HIS A 253 15.20 7.01 -10.35
N ASP A 254 16.09 6.34 -9.64
CA ASP A 254 17.05 5.43 -10.24
C ASP A 254 16.36 4.23 -10.92
N ALA A 255 15.37 3.64 -10.26
CA ALA A 255 14.62 2.52 -10.81
C ALA A 255 13.85 2.92 -12.08
N PHE A 256 13.18 4.07 -12.07
CA PHE A 256 12.43 4.59 -13.22
C PHE A 256 13.34 4.86 -14.42
N TRP A 257 14.45 5.59 -14.23
CA TRP A 257 15.35 5.93 -15.33
C TRP A 257 16.12 4.72 -15.86
N ASN A 258 16.40 3.74 -15.00
CA ASN A 258 16.92 2.45 -15.43
C ASN A 258 15.91 1.68 -16.29
N TRP A 259 14.62 1.73 -15.96
CA TRP A 259 13.56 1.15 -16.77
C TRP A 259 13.46 1.84 -18.14
N VAL A 260 13.35 3.18 -18.16
CA VAL A 260 13.33 3.97 -19.42
C VAL A 260 14.51 3.67 -20.32
N SER A 261 15.69 3.39 -19.76
CA SER A 261 16.90 3.12 -20.56
C SER A 261 16.96 1.72 -21.17
N ARG A 262 16.12 0.79 -20.70
CA ARG A 262 16.09 -0.60 -21.18
C ARG A 262 14.97 -0.87 -22.19
N THR A 263 13.96 -0.03 -22.22
CA THR A 263 12.80 -0.09 -23.12
C THR A 263 12.95 0.86 -24.28
#